data_1c56d82041b86c9173d9b5eaccc6a390
#
_entry.id   1c56d82041b86c9173d9b5eaccc6a390
#
_cell.length_a   1.000
_cell.length_b   1.000
_cell.length_c   1.000
_cell.angle_alpha   90.00
_cell.angle_beta   90.00
_cell.angle_gamma   90.00
#
_symmetry.space_group_name_H-M   'P 1'
#
loop_
_entity.id
_entity.type
_entity.pdbx_description
1 polymer ?
#
loop_
_entity_poly.entity_id
_entity_poly.type
_entity_poly.pdbx_seq_one_letter_code
_entity_poly.pdbx_strand_id
1 'polypeptide(L)'
;MFEAKLKSRSQPKLGALAVTFPIPEERYENVILALQNLQIGDVRKQDCCIESIRAPDCPALLRMTNTMANVDELDWLGKQLESFDR
;
A
#
# COMPACT_ATOMS: atom_id res chain seq x y z
N MET A 1 7.40 -8.90 4.12
CA MET A 1 6.16 -8.24 4.60
C MET A 1 6.44 -6.81 5.02
N PHE A 2 5.62 -5.87 4.62
CA PHE A 2 5.72 -4.49 5.07
C PHE A 2 4.33 -3.87 5.21
N GLU A 3 4.23 -2.81 6.00
CA GLU A 3 2.99 -2.06 6.20
C GLU A 3 3.19 -0.65 5.65
N ALA A 4 2.23 -0.18 4.87
CA ALA A 4 2.24 1.17 4.34
C ALA A 4 0.93 1.87 4.71
N LYS A 5 1.04 3.11 5.16
CA LYS A 5 -0.12 3.96 5.44
C LYS A 5 -0.40 4.79 4.20
N LEU A 6 -1.56 4.56 3.60
CA LEU A 6 -1.92 5.12 2.30
C LEU A 6 -3.04 6.14 2.45
N LYS A 7 -2.93 7.24 1.70
CA LYS A 7 -4.00 8.24 1.59
C LYS A 7 -4.27 8.54 0.12
N SER A 8 -5.49 9.00 -0.19
CA SER A 8 -5.85 9.35 -1.55
C SER A 8 -5.01 10.53 -2.05
N ARG A 9 -4.57 10.45 -3.30
CA ARG A 9 -3.88 11.54 -3.96
C ARG A 9 -4.81 12.74 -4.19
N SER A 10 -6.06 12.47 -4.58
CA SER A 10 -7.03 13.52 -4.91
C SER A 10 -7.82 14.00 -3.69
N GLN A 11 -8.00 13.14 -2.68
CA GLN A 11 -8.84 13.41 -1.52
C GLN A 11 -8.13 13.05 -0.21
N PRO A 12 -6.97 13.67 0.10
CA PRO A 12 -6.20 13.31 1.29
C PRO A 12 -6.95 13.58 2.60
N LYS A 13 -7.98 14.41 2.56
CA LYS A 13 -8.81 14.73 3.73
C LYS A 13 -9.66 13.56 4.21
N LEU A 14 -9.87 12.54 3.36
CA LEU A 14 -10.63 11.37 3.74
C LEU A 14 -9.90 10.49 4.78
N GLY A 15 -8.62 10.76 5.00
CA GLY A 15 -7.81 10.03 5.96
C GLY A 15 -6.88 9.03 5.30
N ALA A 16 -6.23 8.24 6.13
CA ALA A 16 -5.27 7.23 5.67
C ALA A 16 -5.62 5.86 6.24
N LEU A 17 -5.21 4.82 5.53
CA LEU A 17 -5.40 3.43 5.95
C LEU A 17 -4.06 2.71 5.93
N ALA A 18 -3.74 2.03 7.04
CA ALA A 18 -2.55 1.17 7.11
C ALA A 18 -2.88 -0.18 6.48
N VAL A 19 -2.07 -0.57 5.49
CA VAL A 19 -2.26 -1.83 4.77
C VAL A 19 -0.97 -2.64 4.85
N THR A 20 -1.09 -3.91 5.22
CA THR A 20 0.04 -4.84 5.23
C THR A 20 0.17 -5.52 3.88
N PHE A 21 1.36 -5.48 3.31
CA PHE A 21 1.65 -6.08 2.02
C PHE A 21 2.61 -7.26 2.18
N PRO A 22 2.43 -8.36 1.45
CA PRO A 22 1.32 -8.60 0.52
C PRO A 22 -0.01 -8.74 1.27
N ILE A 23 -1.10 -8.37 0.59
CA ILE A 23 -2.44 -8.44 1.18
C ILE A 23 -2.86 -9.91 1.26
N PRO A 24 -3.21 -10.43 2.45
CA PRO A 24 -3.71 -11.80 2.56
C PRO A 24 -4.95 -12.01 1.68
N GLU A 25 -5.00 -13.14 1.00
CA GLU A 25 -6.09 -13.45 0.07
C GLU A 25 -7.46 -13.35 0.73
N GLU A 26 -7.59 -13.88 1.95
CA GLU A 26 -8.84 -13.85 2.70
C GLU A 26 -9.28 -12.46 3.13
N ARG A 27 -8.37 -11.48 3.12
CA ARG A 27 -8.66 -10.09 3.47
C ARG A 27 -8.69 -9.15 2.29
N TYR A 28 -8.36 -9.65 1.11
CA TYR A 28 -8.19 -8.82 -0.08
C TYR A 28 -9.42 -7.96 -0.37
N GLU A 29 -10.60 -8.57 -0.42
CA GLU A 29 -11.84 -7.83 -0.70
C GLU A 29 -12.11 -6.75 0.34
N ASN A 30 -11.93 -7.07 1.63
CA ASN A 30 -12.17 -6.11 2.70
C ASN A 30 -11.22 -4.93 2.62
N VAL A 31 -9.96 -5.18 2.31
CA VAL A 31 -8.95 -4.13 2.16
C VAL A 31 -9.30 -3.24 0.96
N ILE A 32 -9.65 -3.84 -0.17
CA ILE A 32 -10.00 -3.08 -1.37
C ILE A 32 -11.24 -2.20 -1.13
N LEU A 33 -12.26 -2.72 -0.46
CA LEU A 33 -13.45 -1.92 -0.12
C LEU A 33 -13.10 -0.76 0.81
N ALA A 34 -12.25 -0.98 1.80
CA ALA A 34 -11.81 0.08 2.69
C ALA A 34 -11.04 1.17 1.93
N LEU A 35 -10.18 0.77 1.00
CA LEU A 35 -9.43 1.71 0.17
C LEU A 35 -10.35 2.50 -0.76
N GLN A 36 -11.37 1.87 -1.33
CA GLN A 36 -12.33 2.55 -2.18
C GLN A 36 -13.09 3.66 -1.42
N ASN A 37 -13.36 3.45 -0.14
CA ASN A 37 -13.97 4.48 0.70
C ASN A 37 -13.07 5.72 0.85
N LEU A 38 -11.78 5.57 0.62
CA LEU A 38 -10.80 6.66 0.63
C LEU A 38 -10.48 7.18 -0.77
N GLN A 39 -11.24 6.77 -1.78
CA GLN A 39 -11.00 7.11 -3.18
C GLN A 39 -9.68 6.55 -3.72
N ILE A 40 -9.26 5.41 -3.21
CA ILE A 40 -8.06 4.69 -3.67
C ILE A 40 -8.51 3.39 -4.33
N GLY A 41 -7.95 3.08 -5.50
CA GLY A 41 -8.27 1.82 -6.17
C GLY A 41 -8.26 1.88 -7.69
N ASP A 42 -7.86 3.01 -8.28
CA ASP A 42 -7.70 3.08 -9.72
C ASP A 42 -6.40 2.38 -10.12
N VAL A 43 -6.54 1.19 -10.67
CA VAL A 43 -5.40 0.35 -11.06
C VAL A 43 -4.56 0.94 -12.19
N ARG A 44 -5.06 1.95 -12.87
CA ARG A 44 -4.38 2.59 -14.01
C ARG A 44 -3.52 3.77 -13.61
N LYS A 45 -3.66 4.26 -12.37
CA LYS A 45 -3.02 5.49 -11.93
C LYS A 45 -2.36 5.29 -10.57
N GLN A 46 -1.37 6.11 -10.32
CA GLN A 46 -0.82 6.25 -8.98
C GLN A 46 -1.77 7.15 -8.19
N ASP A 47 -2.79 6.54 -7.60
CA ASP A 47 -3.89 7.25 -6.96
C ASP A 47 -3.75 7.36 -5.45
N CYS A 48 -2.69 6.82 -4.88
CA CYS A 48 -2.43 6.94 -3.45
C CYS A 48 -1.03 7.49 -3.18
N CYS A 49 -0.93 8.16 -2.04
CA CYS A 49 0.34 8.65 -1.52
C CYS A 49 0.72 7.82 -0.30
N ILE A 50 1.96 7.39 -0.24
CA ILE A 50 2.48 6.65 0.91
C ILE A 50 2.84 7.65 2.00
N GLU A 51 2.01 7.72 3.05
CA GLU A 51 2.24 8.62 4.18
C GLU A 51 3.38 8.13 5.06
N SER A 52 3.44 6.82 5.31
CA SER A 52 4.51 6.20 6.08
C SER A 52 4.64 4.74 5.71
N ILE A 53 5.83 4.17 5.92
CA ILE A 53 6.11 2.75 5.70
C ILE A 53 6.77 2.18 6.94
N ARG A 54 6.32 0.97 7.32
CA ARG A 54 6.95 0.18 8.36
C ARG A 54 7.46 -1.11 7.72
N ALA A 55 8.77 -1.18 7.54
CA ALA A 55 9.43 -2.30 6.87
C ALA A 55 10.70 -2.69 7.63
N PRO A 56 10.56 -3.39 8.78
CA PRO A 56 11.72 -3.73 9.60
C PRO A 56 12.73 -4.64 8.90
N ASP A 57 12.24 -5.47 7.96
CA ASP A 57 13.09 -6.40 7.22
C ASP A 57 13.71 -5.78 5.97
N CYS A 58 13.24 -4.59 5.56
CA CYS A 58 13.74 -3.94 4.37
C CYS A 58 13.73 -2.41 4.51
N PRO A 59 14.71 -1.84 5.24
CA PRO A 59 14.75 -0.39 5.49
C PRO A 59 14.78 0.46 4.23
N ALA A 60 15.23 -0.09 3.11
CA ALA A 60 15.26 0.64 1.83
C ALA A 60 13.86 1.11 1.40
N LEU A 61 12.79 0.44 1.83
CA LEU A 61 11.42 0.83 1.49
C LEU A 61 11.02 2.16 2.13
N LEU A 62 11.70 2.59 3.18
CA LEU A 62 11.43 3.89 3.82
C LEU A 62 11.63 5.05 2.84
N ARG A 63 12.42 4.86 1.79
CA ARG A 63 12.61 5.87 0.74
C ARG A 63 11.33 6.14 -0.07
N MET A 64 10.36 5.24 0.00
CA MET A 64 9.08 5.39 -0.70
C MET A 64 8.10 6.29 0.07
N THR A 65 8.44 6.69 1.28
CA THR A 65 7.61 7.62 2.05
C THR A 65 7.44 8.93 1.28
N ASN A 66 6.20 9.43 1.24
CA ASN A 66 5.79 10.62 0.49
C ASN A 66 5.83 10.45 -1.03
N THR A 67 5.95 9.23 -1.53
CA THR A 67 5.84 8.97 -2.97
C THR A 67 4.42 8.57 -3.34
N MET A 68 4.08 8.74 -4.61
CA MET A 68 2.81 8.26 -5.16
C MET A 68 2.96 6.81 -5.56
N ALA A 69 1.91 6.03 -5.38
CA ALA A 69 1.96 4.61 -5.67
C ALA A 69 0.59 4.09 -6.12
N ASN A 70 0.60 2.88 -6.64
CA ASN A 70 -0.59 2.10 -6.95
C ASN A 70 -0.62 0.90 -6.02
N VAL A 71 -1.81 0.56 -5.51
CA VAL A 71 -1.98 -0.54 -4.55
C VAL A 71 -1.50 -1.87 -5.12
N ASP A 72 -1.80 -2.14 -6.40
CA ASP A 72 -1.39 -3.39 -7.05
C ASP A 72 0.14 -3.50 -7.16
N GLU A 73 0.83 -2.39 -7.41
CA GLU A 73 2.29 -2.36 -7.43
C GLU A 73 2.88 -2.67 -6.06
N LEU A 74 2.28 -2.13 -5.00
CA LEU A 74 2.73 -2.38 -3.63
C LEU A 74 2.48 -3.84 -3.24
N ASP A 75 1.35 -4.40 -3.63
CA ASP A 75 1.04 -5.81 -3.35
C ASP A 75 2.02 -6.73 -4.09
N TRP A 76 2.31 -6.43 -5.35
CA TRP A 76 3.31 -7.16 -6.13
C TRP A 76 4.68 -7.10 -5.46
N LEU A 77 5.09 -5.90 -5.03
CA LEU A 77 6.36 -5.72 -4.34
C LEU A 77 6.43 -6.54 -3.06
N GLY A 78 5.35 -6.56 -2.28
CA GLY A 78 5.28 -7.36 -1.06
C GLY A 78 5.46 -8.84 -1.34
N LYS A 79 4.84 -9.35 -2.40
CA LYS A 79 4.99 -10.75 -2.83
C LYS A 79 6.42 -11.06 -3.26
N GLN A 80 7.07 -10.14 -3.98
CA GLN A 80 8.46 -10.32 -4.39
C GLN A 80 9.40 -10.36 -3.19
N LEU A 81 9.21 -9.47 -2.23
CA LEU A 81 10.04 -9.44 -1.03
C LEU A 81 9.90 -10.72 -0.20
N GLU A 82 8.71 -11.27 -0.08
CA GLU A 82 8.52 -12.55 0.60
C GLU A 82 9.22 -13.70 -0.14
N SER A 83 9.25 -13.64 -1.45
CA SER A 83 9.95 -14.64 -2.26
C SER A 83 11.45 -14.64 -2.02
N PHE A 84 12.05 -13.48 -1.74
CA PHE A 84 13.47 -13.37 -1.47
C PHE A 84 13.87 -13.83 -0.07
N ASP A 85 12.94 -13.88 0.88
CA ASP A 85 13.21 -14.29 2.26
C ASP A 85 13.32 -15.82 2.42
N ARG A 86 13.22 -16.55 1.34
CA ARG A 86 13.30 -18.01 1.37
C ARG A 86 14.66 -18.51 0.84
#